data_7550d0e3efa36b5630bc4195c739ba02
#
_entry.id   7550d0e3efa36b5630bc4195c739ba02
#
_cell.length_a   1.000
_cell.length_b   1.000
_cell.length_c   1.000
_cell.angle_alpha   90.00
_cell.angle_beta   90.00
_cell.angle_gamma   90.00
#
_symmetry.space_group_name_H-M   'P 1'
#
loop_
_entity.id
_entity.type
_entity.pdbx_description
1 polymer ?
#
loop_
_entity_poly.entity_id
_entity_poly.type
_entity_poly.pdbx_seq_one_letter_code
_entity_poly.pdbx_strand_id
1 'polypeptide(L)'
;MKLEISLFKFDKNSDYLPYYTKHFLKIEDEKNILDILKTINKTAKFGFKDCENFDLVINGVYVKASIKLEEILESFGKELTIEPISIRRANNDLLIDDNDFKDKINVLKEFIDENDIANYSKLKQYYYASNTLNYNNDYIGDSVLIFAHDLIEQKPAYENYILHALNEVEIGAQFHTNLEKRIYNFDLSIEEKIKDIQKKLDLFEELPKQNFRINKTLIIDFGNFEDDYEIKHDFKDFNIAYYPSKNNEKTLELLEKLNAKILNLDTLKLDLAKNTFNKNPKITYCVASTILLDAFDTNADFLLVDTIEDFYIFDYNRKQIEKISGREIILPVIYINELQKLASGKHDEARKTLEKHQINPEII
;
A
#
# COMPACT_ATOMS: atom_id res chain seq x y z
N MET A 1 11.39 23.22 17.02
CA MET A 1 11.83 22.14 16.13
C MET A 1 11.71 22.62 14.69
N LYS A 2 12.51 22.06 13.72
CA LYS A 2 12.41 22.42 12.30
C LYS A 2 11.83 21.25 11.53
N LEU A 3 10.88 21.54 10.62
CA LEU A 3 10.30 20.59 9.66
C LEU A 3 10.63 21.04 8.25
N GLU A 4 10.90 20.08 7.37
CA GLU A 4 10.93 20.26 5.92
C GLU A 4 9.63 19.68 5.34
N ILE A 5 8.89 20.46 4.59
CA ILE A 5 7.61 20.06 3.99
C ILE A 5 7.68 20.27 2.50
N SER A 6 7.50 19.19 1.75
CA SER A 6 7.26 19.21 0.30
C SER A 6 5.75 19.21 0.08
N LEU A 7 5.20 20.36 -0.27
CA LEU A 7 3.76 20.55 -0.48
C LEU A 7 3.41 20.41 -1.95
N PHE A 8 2.50 19.52 -2.26
CA PHE A 8 1.95 19.34 -3.61
C PHE A 8 1.24 20.61 -4.10
N LYS A 9 1.51 20.97 -5.36
CA LYS A 9 0.94 22.13 -6.05
C LYS A 9 0.45 21.72 -7.43
N PHE A 10 -0.80 22.11 -7.74
CA PHE A 10 -1.41 21.92 -9.04
C PHE A 10 -2.68 22.76 -9.17
N ASP A 11 -2.79 23.57 -10.21
CA ASP A 11 -4.04 24.22 -10.62
C ASP A 11 -4.41 23.72 -12.02
N LYS A 12 -5.53 23.03 -12.15
CA LYS A 12 -6.01 22.45 -13.40
C LYS A 12 -6.20 23.48 -14.54
N ASN A 13 -6.30 24.77 -14.22
CA ASN A 13 -6.53 25.83 -15.19
C ASN A 13 -5.23 26.44 -15.72
N SER A 14 -4.12 26.30 -14.99
CA SER A 14 -2.84 26.96 -15.31
C SER A 14 -1.68 25.98 -15.47
N ASP A 15 -1.68 24.86 -14.75
CA ASP A 15 -0.52 23.99 -14.67
C ASP A 15 -0.64 22.80 -15.63
N TYR A 16 0.46 22.50 -16.33
CA TYR A 16 0.54 21.33 -17.20
C TYR A 16 0.87 20.05 -16.42
N LEU A 17 1.72 20.17 -15.41
CA LEU A 17 2.12 19.07 -14.53
C LEU A 17 2.11 19.52 -13.07
N PRO A 18 1.83 18.63 -12.13
CA PRO A 18 2.00 18.91 -10.71
C PRO A 18 3.48 19.12 -10.37
N TYR A 19 3.73 19.89 -9.31
CA TYR A 19 5.05 20.14 -8.75
C TYR A 19 4.98 20.24 -7.24
N TYR A 20 6.14 20.31 -6.58
CA TYR A 20 6.21 20.43 -5.12
C TYR A 20 6.96 21.71 -4.73
N THR A 21 6.41 22.41 -3.72
CA THR A 21 7.09 23.54 -3.09
C THR A 21 7.64 23.14 -1.75
N LYS A 22 8.90 23.51 -1.47
CA LYS A 22 9.55 23.21 -0.19
C LYS A 22 9.32 24.36 0.80
N HIS A 23 8.90 23.99 2.00
CA HIS A 23 8.69 24.88 3.14
C HIS A 23 9.49 24.40 4.34
N PHE A 24 10.27 25.31 4.92
CA PHE A 24 11.05 25.06 6.13
C PHE A 24 10.39 25.78 7.29
N LEU A 25 9.72 25.04 8.15
CA LEU A 25 8.98 25.61 9.28
C LEU A 25 9.69 25.41 10.59
N LYS A 26 9.70 26.44 11.43
CA LYS A 26 10.01 26.33 12.84
C LYS A 26 8.70 26.15 13.59
N ILE A 27 8.48 24.96 14.13
CA ILE A 27 7.29 24.63 14.90
C ILE A 27 7.34 25.36 16.24
N GLU A 28 6.27 26.07 16.54
CA GLU A 28 6.09 26.84 17.79
C GLU A 28 4.85 26.36 18.55
N ASP A 29 3.65 26.54 17.99
CA ASP A 29 2.36 26.26 18.63
C ASP A 29 1.50 25.25 17.85
N GLU A 30 1.96 24.79 16.67
CA GLU A 30 1.21 23.87 15.82
C GLU A 30 1.06 22.49 16.50
N LYS A 31 -0.18 22.01 16.59
CA LYS A 31 -0.53 20.76 17.27
C LYS A 31 -0.83 19.60 16.32
N ASN A 32 -1.24 19.92 15.10
CA ASN A 32 -1.64 18.94 14.09
C ASN A 32 -1.28 19.42 12.68
N ILE A 33 -1.55 18.59 11.67
CA ILE A 33 -1.26 18.94 10.26
C ILE A 33 -2.10 20.12 9.78
N LEU A 34 -3.34 20.24 10.24
CA LEU A 34 -4.18 21.38 9.85
C LEU A 34 -3.56 22.72 10.26
N ASP A 35 -2.96 22.79 11.44
CA ASP A 35 -2.27 23.99 11.92
C ASP A 35 -1.05 24.31 11.06
N ILE A 36 -0.30 23.28 10.64
CA ILE A 36 0.83 23.41 9.72
C ILE A 36 0.36 23.97 8.37
N LEU A 37 -0.72 23.40 7.78
CA LEU A 37 -1.29 23.91 6.54
C LEU A 37 -1.71 25.37 6.65
N LYS A 38 -2.35 25.76 7.76
CA LYS A 38 -2.71 27.15 8.04
C LYS A 38 -1.48 28.05 8.13
N THR A 39 -0.42 27.59 8.77
CA THR A 39 0.83 28.36 8.91
C THR A 39 1.50 28.56 7.54
N ILE A 40 1.60 27.53 6.71
CA ILE A 40 2.12 27.67 5.35
C ILE A 40 1.24 28.62 4.53
N ASN A 41 -0.09 28.48 4.63
CA ASN A 41 -1.03 29.29 3.85
C ASN A 41 -1.01 30.80 4.18
N LYS A 42 -0.47 31.19 5.34
CA LYS A 42 -0.25 32.63 5.65
C LYS A 42 0.76 33.27 4.71
N THR A 43 1.81 32.53 4.34
CA THR A 43 2.93 33.03 3.51
C THR A 43 2.84 32.60 2.06
N ALA A 44 2.33 31.42 1.78
CA ALA A 44 2.21 30.84 0.44
C ALA A 44 0.78 30.29 0.28
N LYS A 45 -0.06 31.00 -0.48
CA LYS A 45 -1.47 30.62 -0.70
C LYS A 45 -1.58 29.32 -1.51
N PHE A 46 -2.48 28.45 -1.07
CA PHE A 46 -2.83 27.20 -1.76
C PHE A 46 -4.22 26.71 -1.37
N GLY A 47 -4.78 25.81 -2.22
CA GLY A 47 -6.10 25.25 -2.01
C GLY A 47 -6.09 24.10 -1.01
N PHE A 48 -6.83 24.22 0.08
CA PHE A 48 -7.11 23.13 1.04
C PHE A 48 -8.44 23.41 1.76
N LYS A 49 -8.98 22.40 2.46
CA LYS A 49 -10.15 22.59 3.33
C LYS A 49 -9.72 22.83 4.78
N ASP A 50 -10.18 23.93 5.37
CA ASP A 50 -9.96 24.22 6.78
C ASP A 50 -10.95 23.44 7.65
N CYS A 51 -10.72 22.12 7.74
CA CYS A 51 -11.47 21.25 8.63
C CYS A 51 -10.62 20.06 9.10
N GLU A 52 -10.88 19.60 10.31
CA GLU A 52 -10.16 18.48 10.93
C GLU A 52 -10.30 17.15 10.19
N ASN A 53 -11.45 16.94 9.55
CA ASN A 53 -11.73 15.73 8.76
C ASN A 53 -11.23 15.83 7.31
N PHE A 54 -10.35 16.79 6.99
CA PHE A 54 -9.76 16.89 5.67
C PHE A 54 -8.79 15.73 5.44
N ASP A 55 -9.05 14.96 4.38
CA ASP A 55 -8.24 13.80 4.02
C ASP A 55 -7.02 14.21 3.21
N LEU A 56 -5.86 13.66 3.56
CA LEU A 56 -4.56 13.93 2.95
C LEU A 56 -3.74 12.65 2.82
N VAL A 57 -2.66 12.75 2.06
CA VAL A 57 -1.61 11.73 2.04
C VAL A 57 -0.32 12.37 2.56
N ILE A 58 0.35 11.71 3.50
CA ILE A 58 1.66 12.12 4.01
C ILE A 58 2.62 10.96 3.84
N ASN A 59 3.70 11.19 3.09
CA ASN A 59 4.70 10.16 2.77
C ASN A 59 4.06 8.84 2.28
N GLY A 60 3.02 8.93 1.43
CA GLY A 60 2.32 7.79 0.86
C GLY A 60 1.25 7.15 1.77
N VAL A 61 1.03 7.65 2.99
CA VAL A 61 0.04 7.14 3.95
C VAL A 61 -1.14 8.11 4.07
N TYR A 62 -2.34 7.56 4.02
CA TYR A 62 -3.60 8.31 4.13
C TYR A 62 -3.86 8.71 5.58
N VAL A 63 -4.06 10.00 5.81
CA VAL A 63 -4.27 10.58 7.15
C VAL A 63 -5.40 11.60 7.14
N LYS A 64 -5.93 11.94 8.33
CA LYS A 64 -6.78 13.11 8.54
C LYS A 64 -5.92 14.31 8.93
N ALA A 65 -6.32 15.52 8.54
CA ALA A 65 -5.59 16.74 8.92
C ALA A 65 -5.55 17.01 10.43
N SER A 66 -6.42 16.35 11.21
CA SER A 66 -6.44 16.37 12.69
C SER A 66 -5.35 15.53 13.33
N ILE A 67 -4.59 14.70 12.59
CA ILE A 67 -3.52 13.89 13.16
C ILE A 67 -2.52 14.77 13.93
N LYS A 68 -2.16 14.33 15.13
CA LYS A 68 -1.27 15.11 16.00
C LYS A 68 0.14 15.16 15.42
N LEU A 69 0.78 16.30 15.62
CA LEU A 69 2.14 16.50 15.12
C LEU A 69 3.14 15.52 15.75
N GLU A 70 2.96 15.17 17.04
CA GLU A 70 3.81 14.19 17.74
C GLU A 70 3.74 12.82 17.05
N GLU A 71 2.53 12.34 16.73
CA GLU A 71 2.29 11.07 16.04
C GLU A 71 2.90 11.06 14.63
N ILE A 72 2.81 12.19 13.91
CA ILE A 72 3.44 12.37 12.60
C ILE A 72 4.95 12.27 12.69
N LEU A 73 5.55 12.95 13.66
CA LEU A 73 7.00 12.97 13.82
C LEU A 73 7.58 11.63 14.22
N GLU A 74 6.84 10.89 15.05
CA GLU A 74 7.20 9.54 15.44
C GLU A 74 7.14 8.57 14.25
N SER A 75 6.08 8.67 13.43
CA SER A 75 5.82 7.73 12.33
C SER A 75 6.51 8.09 11.01
N PHE A 76 6.68 9.38 10.71
CA PHE A 76 7.14 9.87 9.40
C PHE A 76 8.41 10.73 9.47
N GLY A 77 8.88 11.07 10.67
CA GLY A 77 10.06 11.92 10.85
C GLY A 77 9.80 13.40 10.58
N LYS A 78 10.84 14.13 10.14
CA LYS A 78 10.82 15.59 9.99
C LYS A 78 10.72 16.07 8.55
N GLU A 79 10.77 15.18 7.60
CA GLU A 79 10.66 15.44 6.16
C GLU A 79 9.33 14.89 5.68
N LEU A 80 8.37 15.78 5.41
CA LEU A 80 7.01 15.43 5.08
C LEU A 80 6.68 15.82 3.64
N THR A 81 6.21 14.88 2.85
CA THR A 81 5.56 15.14 1.57
C THR A 81 4.06 15.13 1.78
N ILE A 82 3.40 16.28 1.58
CA ILE A 82 1.96 16.43 1.77
C ILE A 82 1.29 16.53 0.41
N GLU A 83 0.35 15.62 0.16
CA GLU A 83 -0.35 15.45 -1.10
C GLU A 83 -1.87 15.42 -0.90
N PRO A 84 -2.66 15.72 -1.95
CA PRO A 84 -4.10 15.51 -1.91
C PRO A 84 -4.40 14.02 -1.76
N ILE A 85 -5.59 13.68 -1.27
CA ILE A 85 -6.04 12.29 -1.13
C ILE A 85 -6.00 11.50 -2.46
N SER A 86 -6.01 12.19 -3.59
CA SER A 86 -5.78 11.62 -4.92
C SER A 86 -5.10 12.64 -5.84
N ILE A 87 -3.85 12.38 -6.19
CA ILE A 87 -3.10 13.22 -7.15
C ILE A 87 -3.80 13.27 -8.51
N ARG A 88 -4.35 12.14 -8.97
CA ARG A 88 -5.04 12.05 -10.27
C ARG A 88 -6.32 12.88 -10.35
N ARG A 89 -6.90 13.24 -9.22
CA ARG A 89 -8.14 14.04 -9.11
C ARG A 89 -7.90 15.45 -8.61
N ALA A 90 -6.63 15.83 -8.39
CA ALA A 90 -6.30 17.19 -7.96
C ALA A 90 -6.81 18.22 -8.96
N ASN A 91 -7.45 19.27 -8.46
CA ASN A 91 -7.96 20.37 -9.27
C ASN A 91 -7.44 21.73 -8.81
N ASN A 92 -7.13 21.86 -7.53
CA ASN A 92 -6.50 23.06 -6.97
C ASN A 92 -5.71 22.64 -5.72
N ASP A 93 -4.42 22.40 -5.90
CA ASP A 93 -3.46 21.97 -4.88
C ASP A 93 -3.95 20.71 -4.15
N LEU A 94 -4.30 20.82 -2.86
CA LEU A 94 -4.78 19.69 -2.07
C LEU A 94 -6.28 19.39 -2.24
N LEU A 95 -6.99 20.19 -3.03
CA LEU A 95 -8.40 19.97 -3.36
C LEU A 95 -8.53 19.06 -4.57
N ILE A 96 -9.51 18.17 -4.54
CA ILE A 96 -9.79 17.21 -5.62
C ILE A 96 -11.20 17.35 -6.16
N ASP A 97 -11.40 16.89 -7.39
CA ASP A 97 -12.71 16.53 -7.92
C ASP A 97 -13.04 15.10 -7.46
N ASP A 98 -14.08 14.94 -6.62
CA ASP A 98 -14.50 13.68 -6.04
C ASP A 98 -15.80 13.13 -6.65
N ASN A 99 -16.12 13.52 -7.88
CA ASN A 99 -17.33 13.04 -8.56
C ASN A 99 -17.28 11.53 -8.82
N ASP A 100 -16.11 10.99 -9.18
CA ASP A 100 -15.93 9.55 -9.34
C ASP A 100 -16.29 8.75 -8.07
N PHE A 101 -15.89 9.23 -6.90
CA PHE A 101 -16.31 8.64 -5.62
C PHE A 101 -17.82 8.75 -5.39
N LYS A 102 -18.41 9.92 -5.65
CA LYS A 102 -19.84 10.16 -5.47
C LYS A 102 -20.71 9.32 -6.39
N ASP A 103 -20.23 9.06 -7.61
CA ASP A 103 -20.97 8.28 -8.60
C ASP A 103 -21.02 6.78 -8.24
N LYS A 104 -20.04 6.26 -7.50
CA LYS A 104 -19.98 4.84 -7.15
C LYS A 104 -21.16 4.38 -6.29
N ILE A 105 -21.71 5.22 -5.41
CA ILE A 105 -22.87 4.87 -4.58
C ILE A 105 -24.16 4.63 -5.42
N ASN A 106 -24.19 5.07 -6.68
CA ASN A 106 -25.35 4.87 -7.57
C ASN A 106 -25.70 3.39 -7.78
N VAL A 107 -24.76 2.47 -7.55
CA VAL A 107 -25.04 1.02 -7.52
C VAL A 107 -26.12 0.67 -6.48
N LEU A 108 -26.20 1.44 -5.40
CA LEU A 108 -27.13 1.23 -4.27
C LEU A 108 -28.28 2.24 -4.24
N LYS A 109 -28.46 3.06 -5.29
CA LYS A 109 -29.39 4.21 -5.31
C LYS A 109 -30.84 3.87 -4.92
N GLU A 110 -31.30 2.64 -5.19
CA GLU A 110 -32.68 2.22 -4.90
C GLU A 110 -32.93 1.93 -3.41
N PHE A 111 -31.85 1.82 -2.61
CA PHE A 111 -31.90 1.40 -1.21
C PHE A 111 -31.52 2.52 -0.23
N ILE A 112 -31.11 3.69 -0.73
CA ILE A 112 -30.51 4.78 0.05
C ILE A 112 -31.37 6.04 0.07
N ASP A 113 -31.22 6.82 1.16
CA ASP A 113 -31.80 8.14 1.34
C ASP A 113 -30.72 9.23 1.48
N GLU A 114 -31.15 10.48 1.76
CA GLU A 114 -30.21 11.62 1.92
C GLU A 114 -29.25 11.45 3.12
N ASN A 115 -29.69 10.80 4.20
CA ASN A 115 -28.86 10.54 5.36
C ASN A 115 -27.80 9.47 5.02
N ASP A 116 -28.17 8.48 4.23
CA ASP A 116 -27.27 7.44 3.73
C ASP A 116 -26.17 8.03 2.88
N ILE A 117 -26.48 8.99 2.00
CA ILE A 117 -25.50 9.72 1.18
C ILE A 117 -24.54 10.52 2.07
N ALA A 118 -25.04 11.17 3.13
CA ALA A 118 -24.21 11.88 4.08
C ALA A 118 -23.25 10.95 4.84
N ASN A 119 -23.69 9.74 5.20
CA ASN A 119 -22.85 8.73 5.83
C ASN A 119 -21.82 8.17 4.85
N TYR A 120 -22.19 7.85 3.61
CA TYR A 120 -21.24 7.42 2.58
C TYR A 120 -20.14 8.43 2.36
N SER A 121 -20.46 9.73 2.36
CA SER A 121 -19.47 10.80 2.14
C SER A 121 -18.28 10.78 3.12
N LYS A 122 -18.47 10.19 4.33
CA LYS A 122 -17.42 10.03 5.35
C LYS A 122 -16.42 8.93 5.00
N LEU A 123 -16.75 8.04 4.06
CA LEU A 123 -15.95 6.88 3.67
C LEU A 123 -14.96 7.18 2.52
N LYS A 124 -14.83 8.44 2.11
CA LYS A 124 -14.02 8.85 0.96
C LYS A 124 -12.57 8.40 1.05
N GLN A 125 -11.98 8.39 2.25
CA GLN A 125 -10.62 7.94 2.48
C GLN A 125 -10.42 6.49 2.03
N TYR A 126 -11.35 5.60 2.34
CA TYR A 126 -11.28 4.18 1.99
C TYR A 126 -11.36 3.96 0.47
N TYR A 127 -12.10 4.80 -0.24
CA TYR A 127 -12.16 4.74 -1.70
C TYR A 127 -10.80 5.02 -2.33
N TYR A 128 -10.20 6.17 -2.01
CA TYR A 128 -8.93 6.58 -2.62
C TYR A 128 -7.72 5.81 -2.08
N ALA A 129 -7.82 5.21 -0.89
CA ALA A 129 -6.76 4.38 -0.35
C ALA A 129 -6.64 3.02 -1.05
N SER A 130 -7.63 2.59 -1.83
CA SER A 130 -7.59 1.32 -2.54
C SER A 130 -6.48 1.26 -3.58
N ASN A 131 -5.63 0.23 -3.51
CA ASN A 131 -4.63 -0.02 -4.54
C ASN A 131 -5.27 -0.43 -5.87
N THR A 132 -6.38 -1.16 -5.83
CA THR A 132 -7.11 -1.58 -7.03
C THR A 132 -7.54 -0.39 -7.87
N LEU A 133 -8.01 0.69 -7.23
CA LEU A 133 -8.41 1.93 -7.91
C LEU A 133 -7.24 2.57 -8.69
N ASN A 134 -6.00 2.40 -8.23
CA ASN A 134 -4.83 2.93 -8.92
C ASN A 134 -4.58 2.26 -10.28
N TYR A 135 -5.03 1.02 -10.46
CA TYR A 135 -4.81 0.23 -11.66
C TYR A 135 -6.09 -0.05 -12.46
N ASN A 136 -7.27 0.13 -11.86
CA ASN A 136 -8.55 -0.05 -12.52
C ASN A 136 -9.59 0.96 -12.00
N ASN A 137 -9.90 1.96 -12.81
CA ASN A 137 -10.86 3.02 -12.47
C ASN A 137 -12.32 2.54 -12.39
N ASP A 138 -12.63 1.37 -12.98
CA ASP A 138 -13.99 0.81 -12.98
C ASP A 138 -14.29 0.07 -11.66
N TYR A 139 -13.29 -0.12 -10.82
CA TYR A 139 -13.47 -0.74 -9.50
C TYR A 139 -14.58 -0.04 -8.71
N ILE A 140 -15.49 -0.84 -8.12
CA ILE A 140 -16.63 -0.35 -7.33
C ILE A 140 -16.20 0.54 -6.17
N GLY A 141 -15.05 0.25 -5.56
CA GLY A 141 -14.48 0.97 -4.43
C GLY A 141 -14.84 0.38 -3.07
N ASP A 142 -13.84 0.35 -2.18
CA ASP A 142 -13.97 -0.22 -0.83
C ASP A 142 -15.04 0.52 0.00
N SER A 143 -15.22 1.82 -0.23
CA SER A 143 -16.25 2.62 0.41
C SER A 143 -17.68 2.13 0.15
N VAL A 144 -17.96 1.62 -1.06
CA VAL A 144 -19.27 1.06 -1.39
C VAL A 144 -19.47 -0.26 -0.66
N LEU A 145 -18.44 -1.09 -0.54
CA LEU A 145 -18.51 -2.37 0.18
C LEU A 145 -18.74 -2.17 1.67
N ILE A 146 -17.99 -1.24 2.28
CA ILE A 146 -18.18 -0.86 3.70
C ILE A 146 -19.60 -0.34 3.92
N PHE A 147 -20.02 0.57 3.06
CA PHE A 147 -21.36 1.18 3.17
C PHE A 147 -22.49 0.16 2.95
N ALA A 148 -22.32 -0.77 2.00
CA ALA A 148 -23.28 -1.85 1.76
C ALA A 148 -23.44 -2.75 2.99
N HIS A 149 -22.34 -3.09 3.68
CA HIS A 149 -22.39 -3.82 4.94
C HIS A 149 -23.25 -3.06 5.97
N ASP A 150 -22.95 -1.79 6.21
CA ASP A 150 -23.68 -0.97 7.19
C ASP A 150 -25.16 -0.79 6.80
N LEU A 151 -25.45 -0.72 5.51
CA LEU A 151 -26.80 -0.62 4.99
C LEU A 151 -27.60 -1.93 5.20
N ILE A 152 -26.98 -3.09 5.01
CA ILE A 152 -27.56 -4.40 5.28
C ILE A 152 -27.89 -4.54 6.78
N GLU A 153 -26.96 -4.15 7.66
CA GLU A 153 -27.19 -4.15 9.11
C GLU A 153 -28.39 -3.28 9.52
N GLN A 154 -28.56 -2.12 8.88
CA GLN A 154 -29.65 -1.19 9.17
C GLN A 154 -30.98 -1.62 8.52
N LYS A 155 -30.91 -2.24 7.33
CA LYS A 155 -32.07 -2.61 6.50
C LYS A 155 -31.99 -4.08 6.05
N PRO A 156 -32.05 -5.08 6.98
CA PRO A 156 -31.84 -6.49 6.65
C PRO A 156 -32.82 -7.05 5.60
N ALA A 157 -33.99 -6.46 5.50
CA ALA A 157 -35.01 -6.87 4.50
C ALA A 157 -34.52 -6.66 3.04
N TYR A 158 -33.54 -5.80 2.82
CA TYR A 158 -32.99 -5.50 1.50
C TYR A 158 -31.68 -6.26 1.20
N GLU A 159 -31.17 -7.09 2.11
CA GLU A 159 -29.88 -7.78 1.98
C GLU A 159 -29.70 -8.44 0.61
N ASN A 160 -30.63 -9.31 0.20
CA ASN A 160 -30.52 -10.02 -1.07
C ASN A 160 -30.50 -9.08 -2.29
N TYR A 161 -31.22 -7.98 -2.26
CA TYR A 161 -31.27 -7.01 -3.35
C TYR A 161 -29.95 -6.20 -3.42
N ILE A 162 -29.43 -5.81 -2.27
CA ILE A 162 -28.13 -5.12 -2.15
C ILE A 162 -27.02 -6.02 -2.66
N LEU A 163 -26.97 -7.29 -2.21
CA LEU A 163 -25.98 -8.26 -2.67
C LEU A 163 -26.09 -8.53 -4.17
N HIS A 164 -27.31 -8.61 -4.72
CA HIS A 164 -27.53 -8.73 -6.16
C HIS A 164 -26.94 -7.52 -6.92
N ALA A 165 -27.23 -6.30 -6.46
CA ALA A 165 -26.68 -5.08 -7.09
C ALA A 165 -25.15 -5.04 -7.06
N LEU A 166 -24.51 -5.50 -5.97
CA LEU A 166 -23.05 -5.60 -5.89
C LEU A 166 -22.48 -6.68 -6.82
N ASN A 167 -23.20 -7.79 -6.99
CA ASN A 167 -22.74 -8.90 -7.85
C ASN A 167 -22.81 -8.59 -9.34
N GLU A 168 -23.68 -7.66 -9.77
CA GLU A 168 -23.77 -7.18 -11.15
C GLU A 168 -22.55 -6.34 -11.57
N VAL A 169 -21.73 -5.87 -10.62
CA VAL A 169 -20.57 -5.04 -10.92
C VAL A 169 -19.39 -5.93 -11.34
N GLU A 170 -18.90 -5.75 -12.57
CA GLU A 170 -17.81 -6.56 -13.14
C GLU A 170 -16.52 -6.44 -12.30
N ILE A 171 -16.12 -5.23 -11.93
CA ILE A 171 -14.95 -4.98 -11.08
C ILE A 171 -15.43 -4.70 -9.64
N GLY A 172 -15.97 -5.74 -9.03
CA GLY A 172 -16.64 -5.73 -7.73
C GLY A 172 -15.74 -6.11 -6.56
N ALA A 173 -16.35 -6.65 -5.51
CA ALA A 173 -15.72 -6.98 -4.23
C ALA A 173 -14.54 -7.98 -4.31
N GLN A 174 -14.47 -8.81 -5.37
CA GLN A 174 -13.37 -9.75 -5.60
C GLN A 174 -12.02 -9.06 -5.86
N PHE A 175 -12.02 -7.77 -6.15
CA PHE A 175 -10.80 -6.99 -6.41
C PHE A 175 -10.38 -6.11 -5.23
N HIS A 176 -11.02 -6.27 -4.08
CA HIS A 176 -10.58 -5.62 -2.85
C HIS A 176 -9.12 -5.96 -2.52
N THR A 177 -8.37 -4.95 -2.08
CA THR A 177 -7.01 -5.09 -1.53
C THR A 177 -6.98 -4.51 -0.13
N ASN A 178 -6.25 -5.18 0.77
CA ASN A 178 -6.19 -4.79 2.18
C ASN A 178 -5.72 -3.34 2.36
N LEU A 179 -6.43 -2.56 3.18
CA LEU A 179 -6.20 -1.13 3.40
C LEU A 179 -5.25 -0.82 4.58
N GLU A 180 -4.94 -1.82 5.42
CA GLU A 180 -4.22 -1.66 6.69
C GLU A 180 -2.87 -0.94 6.54
N LYS A 181 -2.13 -1.25 5.48
CA LYS A 181 -0.81 -0.63 5.22
C LYS A 181 -0.91 0.76 4.58
N ARG A 182 -2.10 1.20 4.23
CA ARG A 182 -2.33 2.44 3.48
C ARG A 182 -2.86 3.58 4.33
N ILE A 183 -3.54 3.27 5.41
CA ILE A 183 -4.24 4.26 6.25
C ILE A 183 -3.62 4.25 7.64
N TYR A 184 -3.26 5.43 8.12
CA TYR A 184 -2.73 5.59 9.46
C TYR A 184 -3.79 5.28 10.53
N ASN A 185 -3.40 4.53 11.56
CA ASN A 185 -4.31 4.07 12.62
C ASN A 185 -5.57 3.39 12.07
N PHE A 186 -5.39 2.51 11.08
CA PHE A 186 -6.47 1.83 10.41
C PHE A 186 -7.32 0.97 11.37
N ASP A 187 -8.64 1.14 11.32
CA ASP A 187 -9.58 0.32 12.07
C ASP A 187 -9.79 -1.03 11.38
N LEU A 188 -9.30 -2.10 12.01
CA LEU A 188 -9.41 -3.47 11.48
C LEU A 188 -10.86 -3.94 11.26
N SER A 189 -11.84 -3.36 11.96
CA SER A 189 -13.27 -3.67 11.76
C SER A 189 -13.74 -3.36 10.34
N ILE A 190 -13.08 -2.43 9.66
CA ILE A 190 -13.36 -2.09 8.25
C ILE A 190 -13.05 -3.27 7.32
N GLU A 191 -11.94 -3.96 7.54
CA GLU A 191 -11.60 -5.18 6.77
C GLU A 191 -12.59 -6.31 7.05
N GLU A 192 -13.10 -6.41 8.28
CA GLU A 192 -14.10 -7.41 8.65
C GLU A 192 -15.43 -7.16 7.92
N LYS A 193 -15.87 -5.91 7.80
CA LYS A 193 -17.05 -5.53 7.03
C LYS A 193 -16.94 -5.93 5.55
N ILE A 194 -15.79 -5.63 4.92
CA ILE A 194 -15.56 -5.97 3.52
C ILE A 194 -15.53 -7.49 3.34
N LYS A 195 -14.86 -8.21 4.24
CA LYS A 195 -14.83 -9.68 4.23
C LYS A 195 -16.21 -10.30 4.42
N ASP A 196 -17.08 -9.70 5.23
CA ASP A 196 -18.45 -10.17 5.39
C ASP A 196 -19.24 -10.03 4.08
N ILE A 197 -19.15 -8.89 3.40
CA ILE A 197 -19.75 -8.71 2.07
C ILE A 197 -19.20 -9.74 1.08
N GLN A 198 -17.88 -9.95 1.05
CA GLN A 198 -17.27 -10.94 0.16
C GLN A 198 -17.75 -12.36 0.44
N LYS A 199 -17.96 -12.74 1.72
CA LYS A 199 -18.53 -14.03 2.09
C LYS A 199 -19.98 -14.16 1.65
N LYS A 200 -20.82 -13.12 1.88
CA LYS A 200 -22.21 -13.08 1.45
C LYS A 200 -22.37 -13.16 -0.08
N LEU A 201 -21.36 -12.73 -0.83
CA LEU A 201 -21.28 -12.84 -2.30
C LEU A 201 -20.65 -14.16 -2.78
N ASP A 202 -20.43 -15.14 -1.89
CA ASP A 202 -19.78 -16.43 -2.19
C ASP A 202 -18.41 -16.27 -2.92
N LEU A 203 -17.72 -15.13 -2.70
CA LEU A 203 -16.42 -14.87 -3.32
C LEU A 203 -15.26 -15.60 -2.61
N PHE A 204 -15.48 -15.99 -1.37
CA PHE A 204 -14.65 -16.95 -0.67
C PHE A 204 -15.38 -18.28 -0.67
N GLU A 205 -14.99 -19.19 -1.55
CA GLU A 205 -15.05 -20.57 -1.14
C GLU A 205 -14.24 -20.66 0.17
N GLU A 206 -14.69 -21.44 1.14
CA GLU A 206 -13.88 -21.85 2.30
C GLU A 206 -12.71 -22.73 1.80
N LEU A 207 -11.90 -22.16 0.94
CA LEU A 207 -10.66 -22.78 0.53
C LEU A 207 -9.67 -22.62 1.67
N PRO A 208 -9.01 -23.71 2.07
CA PRO A 208 -8.01 -23.65 3.12
C PRO A 208 -6.98 -22.59 2.77
N LYS A 209 -6.94 -21.53 3.55
CA LYS A 209 -5.91 -20.49 3.76
C LYS A 209 -4.93 -20.08 2.63
N GLN A 210 -5.06 -20.55 1.38
CA GLN A 210 -4.17 -20.21 0.28
C GLN A 210 -4.98 -19.72 -0.93
N ASN A 211 -5.13 -18.41 -1.03
CA ASN A 211 -5.85 -17.79 -2.13
C ASN A 211 -5.06 -17.69 -3.44
N PHE A 212 -3.78 -18.01 -3.44
CA PHE A 212 -3.07 -18.21 -4.69
C PHE A 212 -2.28 -19.51 -4.68
N ARG A 213 -2.22 -20.15 -5.87
CA ARG A 213 -1.57 -21.45 -6.01
C ARG A 213 -0.10 -21.25 -6.32
N ILE A 214 0.74 -21.57 -5.36
CA ILE A 214 2.16 -21.75 -5.63
C ILE A 214 2.33 -23.11 -6.27
N ASN A 215 2.99 -23.17 -7.42
CA ASN A 215 3.37 -24.44 -8.00
C ASN A 215 4.49 -25.07 -7.17
N LYS A 216 4.15 -26.06 -6.33
CA LYS A 216 5.08 -26.69 -5.38
C LYS A 216 6.30 -27.33 -6.04
N THR A 217 6.22 -27.72 -7.30
CA THR A 217 7.35 -28.30 -8.05
C THR A 217 8.44 -27.28 -8.39
N LEU A 218 8.14 -26.01 -8.22
CA LEU A 218 9.01 -24.88 -8.56
C LEU A 218 9.49 -24.11 -7.33
N ILE A 219 9.02 -24.49 -6.13
CA ILE A 219 9.44 -23.82 -4.90
C ILE A 219 10.85 -24.29 -4.55
N ILE A 220 11.70 -23.32 -4.29
CA ILE A 220 13.03 -23.52 -3.73
C ILE A 220 12.85 -23.91 -2.27
N ASP A 221 13.57 -24.94 -1.83
CA ASP A 221 13.63 -25.28 -0.41
C ASP A 221 14.67 -24.40 0.29
N PHE A 222 14.20 -23.35 0.94
CA PHE A 222 15.04 -22.42 1.69
C PHE A 222 15.47 -22.94 3.05
N GLY A 223 14.97 -24.10 3.49
CA GLY A 223 15.15 -24.58 4.85
C GLY A 223 14.42 -23.74 5.91
N ASN A 224 14.80 -23.89 7.16
CA ASN A 224 14.21 -23.15 8.27
C ASN A 224 15.10 -21.96 8.67
N PHE A 225 14.47 -20.89 9.19
CA PHE A 225 15.17 -19.83 9.87
C PHE A 225 15.68 -20.36 11.23
N GLU A 226 16.96 -20.17 11.52
CA GLU A 226 17.59 -20.62 12.76
C GLU A 226 17.41 -19.53 13.83
N ASP A 227 16.97 -19.91 15.03
CA ASP A 227 16.80 -18.96 16.14
C ASP A 227 18.15 -18.64 16.82
N ASP A 228 19.11 -19.58 16.78
CA ASP A 228 20.47 -19.42 17.32
C ASP A 228 21.49 -19.41 16.18
N TYR A 229 22.02 -18.22 15.88
CA TYR A 229 22.98 -17.99 14.80
C TYR A 229 23.98 -16.90 15.14
N GLU A 230 25.19 -17.02 14.61
CA GLU A 230 26.25 -16.03 14.75
C GLU A 230 26.41 -15.23 13.45
N ILE A 231 26.49 -13.90 13.55
CA ILE A 231 26.80 -13.03 12.42
C ILE A 231 28.30 -13.03 12.18
N LYS A 232 28.71 -13.50 11.01
CA LYS A 232 30.11 -13.50 10.55
C LYS A 232 30.38 -12.42 9.51
N HIS A 233 29.35 -12.01 8.77
CA HIS A 233 29.40 -11.00 7.74
C HIS A 233 28.30 -9.97 7.97
N ASP A 234 28.67 -8.69 8.07
CA ASP A 234 27.72 -7.58 8.10
C ASP A 234 27.32 -7.19 6.67
N PHE A 235 26.26 -6.39 6.57
CA PHE A 235 25.73 -5.88 5.30
C PHE A 235 25.68 -4.35 5.28
N LYS A 236 26.56 -3.68 6.03
CA LYS A 236 26.56 -2.20 6.20
C LYS A 236 26.73 -1.43 4.89
N ASP A 237 27.35 -2.04 3.88
CA ASP A 237 27.61 -1.43 2.58
C ASP A 237 26.46 -1.72 1.57
N PHE A 238 25.44 -2.50 1.98
CA PHE A 238 24.31 -2.85 1.13
C PHE A 238 23.10 -1.94 1.36
N ASN A 239 22.48 -1.52 0.25
CA ASN A 239 21.18 -0.85 0.25
C ASN A 239 20.07 -1.90 0.07
N ILE A 240 19.33 -2.20 1.11
CA ILE A 240 18.31 -3.25 1.10
C ILE A 240 16.93 -2.62 0.95
N ALA A 241 16.18 -2.99 -0.09
CA ALA A 241 14.75 -2.75 -0.15
C ALA A 241 14.06 -3.92 0.57
N TYR A 242 13.32 -3.66 1.65
CA TYR A 242 12.64 -4.69 2.41
C TYR A 242 11.12 -4.58 2.27
N TYR A 243 10.48 -5.61 1.70
CA TYR A 243 9.04 -5.72 1.61
C TYR A 243 8.51 -6.54 2.81
N PRO A 244 7.94 -5.88 3.84
CA PRO A 244 7.63 -6.54 5.11
C PRO A 244 6.34 -7.36 5.05
N SER A 245 6.34 -8.53 5.70
CA SER A 245 5.12 -9.26 6.07
C SER A 245 4.52 -8.74 7.39
N LYS A 246 3.34 -9.25 7.77
CA LYS A 246 2.72 -8.91 9.06
C LYS A 246 3.52 -9.41 10.27
N ASN A 247 4.18 -10.58 10.15
CA ASN A 247 4.96 -11.20 11.21
C ASN A 247 6.45 -11.08 10.88
N ASN A 248 7.00 -9.88 11.01
CA ASN A 248 8.34 -9.54 10.54
C ASN A 248 9.38 -9.34 11.65
N GLU A 249 9.07 -9.65 12.89
CA GLU A 249 9.94 -9.42 14.05
C GLU A 249 11.35 -10.03 13.85
N LYS A 250 11.43 -11.29 13.41
CA LYS A 250 12.72 -11.96 13.16
C LYS A 250 13.53 -11.31 12.04
N THR A 251 12.84 -10.81 11.03
CA THR A 251 13.49 -10.11 9.90
C THR A 251 14.08 -8.79 10.35
N LEU A 252 13.31 -8.01 11.11
CA LEU A 252 13.79 -6.73 11.65
C LEU A 252 14.98 -6.92 12.59
N GLU A 253 14.92 -7.91 13.47
CA GLU A 253 16.04 -8.27 14.35
C GLU A 253 17.31 -8.67 13.57
N LEU A 254 17.15 -9.45 12.50
CA LEU A 254 18.28 -9.83 11.64
C LEU A 254 18.86 -8.59 10.95
N LEU A 255 18.01 -7.74 10.34
CA LEU A 255 18.45 -6.53 9.64
C LEU A 255 19.19 -5.55 10.58
N GLU A 256 18.73 -5.40 11.82
CA GLU A 256 19.42 -4.60 12.83
C GLU A 256 20.82 -5.16 13.14
N LYS A 257 20.92 -6.48 13.35
CA LYS A 257 22.23 -7.14 13.61
C LYS A 257 23.20 -7.04 12.42
N LEU A 258 22.68 -6.93 11.20
CA LEU A 258 23.48 -6.82 9.98
C LEU A 258 24.03 -5.40 9.72
N ASN A 259 23.58 -4.40 10.45
CA ASN A 259 23.87 -2.99 10.23
C ASN A 259 23.60 -2.52 8.78
N ALA A 260 22.65 -3.16 8.10
CA ALA A 260 22.32 -2.87 6.72
C ALA A 260 21.58 -1.54 6.57
N LYS A 261 21.79 -0.87 5.42
CA LYS A 261 21.04 0.34 5.09
C LYS A 261 19.70 -0.05 4.46
N ILE A 262 18.62 0.07 5.23
CA ILE A 262 17.27 -0.19 4.75
C ILE A 262 16.75 1.05 4.03
N LEU A 263 16.32 0.88 2.77
CA LEU A 263 15.73 1.95 1.97
C LEU A 263 14.29 2.21 2.40
N ASN A 264 13.96 3.48 2.66
CA ASN A 264 12.61 3.90 3.00
C ASN A 264 11.88 4.33 1.71
N LEU A 265 11.19 3.37 1.07
CA LEU A 265 10.41 3.60 -0.15
C LEU A 265 8.93 3.46 0.15
N ASP A 266 8.13 4.42 -0.29
CA ASP A 266 6.68 4.39 -0.05
C ASP A 266 5.99 3.25 -0.80
N THR A 267 6.56 2.82 -1.93
CA THR A 267 6.07 1.66 -2.69
C THR A 267 6.15 0.35 -1.93
N LEU A 268 7.07 0.20 -0.97
CA LEU A 268 7.17 -1.00 -0.11
C LEU A 268 5.96 -1.16 0.83
N LYS A 269 5.13 -0.13 0.98
CA LYS A 269 3.88 -0.15 1.75
C LYS A 269 2.68 -0.63 0.92
N LEU A 270 2.82 -0.80 -0.40
CA LEU A 270 1.75 -1.25 -1.28
C LEU A 270 1.36 -2.71 -0.99
N ASP A 271 0.07 -2.98 -0.95
CA ASP A 271 -0.44 -4.36 -0.89
C ASP A 271 -0.36 -5.01 -2.26
N LEU A 272 0.23 -6.21 -2.34
CA LEU A 272 0.39 -6.97 -3.60
C LEU A 272 -0.92 -7.48 -4.20
N ALA A 273 -2.04 -7.25 -3.57
CA ALA A 273 -3.35 -7.73 -4.01
C ALA A 273 -3.39 -9.27 -4.20
N LYS A 274 -2.74 -10.02 -3.30
CA LYS A 274 -2.64 -11.49 -3.37
C LYS A 274 -4.00 -12.17 -3.47
N ASN A 275 -5.03 -11.60 -2.83
CA ASN A 275 -6.38 -12.14 -2.83
C ASN A 275 -7.01 -12.15 -4.22
N THR A 276 -6.56 -11.27 -5.12
CA THR A 276 -7.07 -11.19 -6.49
C THR A 276 -6.26 -12.03 -7.47
N PHE A 277 -5.14 -12.60 -7.06
CA PHE A 277 -4.15 -13.23 -7.93
C PHE A 277 -4.75 -14.35 -8.82
N ASN A 278 -5.60 -15.19 -8.27
CA ASN A 278 -6.19 -16.30 -9.02
C ASN A 278 -7.20 -15.86 -10.08
N LYS A 279 -7.83 -14.70 -9.90
CA LYS A 279 -8.84 -14.18 -10.84
C LYS A 279 -8.25 -13.15 -11.79
N ASN A 280 -7.41 -12.27 -11.30
CA ASN A 280 -6.75 -11.24 -12.11
C ASN A 280 -5.30 -11.02 -11.65
N PRO A 281 -4.35 -11.88 -12.01
CA PRO A 281 -2.95 -11.75 -11.61
C PRO A 281 -2.30 -10.47 -12.12
N LYS A 282 -2.89 -9.82 -13.13
CA LYS A 282 -2.38 -8.57 -13.70
C LYS A 282 -2.28 -7.46 -12.65
N ILE A 283 -3.23 -7.36 -11.73
CA ILE A 283 -3.19 -6.36 -10.64
C ILE A 283 -1.95 -6.60 -9.78
N THR A 284 -1.75 -7.83 -9.31
CA THR A 284 -0.57 -8.19 -8.51
C THR A 284 0.73 -7.91 -9.26
N TYR A 285 0.82 -8.24 -10.54
CA TYR A 285 2.03 -7.97 -11.33
C TYR A 285 2.26 -6.47 -11.54
N CYS A 286 1.21 -5.66 -11.71
CA CYS A 286 1.35 -4.21 -11.79
C CYS A 286 1.90 -3.63 -10.48
N VAL A 287 1.34 -4.03 -9.32
CA VAL A 287 1.83 -3.57 -8.03
C VAL A 287 3.27 -4.03 -7.79
N ALA A 288 3.55 -5.31 -8.05
CA ALA A 288 4.89 -5.87 -7.91
C ALA A 288 5.92 -5.17 -8.82
N SER A 289 5.53 -4.80 -10.05
CA SER A 289 6.40 -4.05 -10.97
C SER A 289 6.72 -2.66 -10.43
N THR A 290 5.74 -1.98 -9.83
CA THR A 290 5.95 -0.67 -9.22
C THR A 290 6.96 -0.74 -8.08
N ILE A 291 6.83 -1.74 -7.20
CA ILE A 291 7.74 -1.95 -6.07
C ILE A 291 9.16 -2.28 -6.56
N LEU A 292 9.29 -3.24 -7.49
CA LEU A 292 10.60 -3.64 -7.99
C LEU A 292 11.32 -2.53 -8.78
N LEU A 293 10.59 -1.76 -9.59
CA LEU A 293 11.15 -0.66 -10.35
C LEU A 293 11.64 0.47 -9.43
N ASP A 294 10.86 0.82 -8.42
CA ASP A 294 11.23 1.86 -7.46
C ASP A 294 12.47 1.45 -6.67
N ALA A 295 12.53 0.20 -6.18
CA ALA A 295 13.70 -0.32 -5.52
C ALA A 295 14.93 -0.36 -6.44
N PHE A 296 14.77 -0.78 -7.69
CA PHE A 296 15.83 -0.82 -8.69
C PHE A 296 16.34 0.57 -9.05
N ASP A 297 15.43 1.51 -9.33
CA ASP A 297 15.77 2.88 -9.71
C ASP A 297 16.38 3.69 -8.53
N THR A 298 16.16 3.24 -7.29
CA THR A 298 16.77 3.82 -6.07
C THR A 298 18.11 3.16 -5.70
N ASN A 299 18.65 2.30 -6.57
CA ASN A 299 19.90 1.57 -6.38
C ASN A 299 19.89 0.65 -5.15
N ALA A 300 18.80 -0.08 -4.93
CA ALA A 300 18.82 -1.23 -4.03
C ALA A 300 19.76 -2.31 -4.60
N ASP A 301 20.52 -2.98 -3.74
CA ASP A 301 21.34 -4.13 -4.13
C ASP A 301 20.48 -5.38 -4.29
N PHE A 302 19.42 -5.50 -3.50
CA PHE A 302 18.39 -6.54 -3.62
C PHE A 302 17.09 -6.16 -2.92
N LEU A 303 16.00 -6.86 -3.29
CA LEU A 303 14.74 -6.86 -2.55
C LEU A 303 14.73 -8.03 -1.56
N LEU A 304 14.58 -7.74 -0.27
CA LEU A 304 14.39 -8.75 0.77
C LEU A 304 12.91 -9.02 0.98
N VAL A 305 12.56 -10.31 1.09
CA VAL A 305 11.21 -10.78 1.43
C VAL A 305 11.29 -11.85 2.52
N ASP A 306 10.25 -11.94 3.34
CA ASP A 306 10.18 -12.87 4.48
C ASP A 306 9.02 -13.88 4.39
N THR A 307 8.28 -13.90 3.28
CA THR A 307 7.30 -14.95 2.97
C THR A 307 7.59 -15.63 1.64
N ILE A 308 7.27 -16.93 1.57
CA ILE A 308 7.42 -17.71 0.32
C ILE A 308 6.49 -17.17 -0.77
N GLU A 309 5.34 -16.66 -0.38
CA GLU A 309 4.36 -16.06 -1.27
C GLU A 309 4.92 -14.81 -1.96
N ASP A 310 5.57 -13.93 -1.21
CA ASP A 310 6.18 -12.72 -1.77
C ASP A 310 7.36 -13.08 -2.67
N PHE A 311 8.19 -14.04 -2.25
CA PHE A 311 9.26 -14.56 -3.09
C PHE A 311 8.71 -15.11 -4.42
N TYR A 312 7.65 -15.93 -4.36
CA TYR A 312 7.01 -16.48 -5.55
C TYR A 312 6.50 -15.39 -6.50
N ILE A 313 5.93 -14.32 -5.96
CA ILE A 313 5.46 -13.20 -6.79
C ILE A 313 6.64 -12.45 -7.39
N PHE A 314 7.60 -12.00 -6.60
CA PHE A 314 8.64 -11.09 -7.04
C PHE A 314 9.75 -11.76 -7.88
N ASP A 315 10.16 -12.98 -7.52
CA ASP A 315 11.20 -13.71 -8.24
C ASP A 315 10.63 -14.62 -9.32
N TYR A 316 9.83 -15.62 -8.92
CA TYR A 316 9.37 -16.64 -9.83
C TYR A 316 8.51 -16.10 -10.98
N ASN A 317 7.68 -15.10 -10.73
CA ASN A 317 6.85 -14.44 -11.73
C ASN A 317 7.53 -13.24 -12.41
N ARG A 318 8.84 -13.10 -12.29
CA ARG A 318 9.63 -11.98 -12.81
C ARG A 318 9.31 -11.63 -14.26
N LYS A 319 9.29 -12.63 -15.15
CA LYS A 319 8.99 -12.42 -16.58
C LYS A 319 7.62 -11.82 -16.84
N GLN A 320 6.62 -12.14 -16.02
CA GLN A 320 5.28 -11.57 -16.15
C GLN A 320 5.25 -10.12 -15.66
N ILE A 321 6.00 -9.82 -14.60
CA ILE A 321 6.16 -8.47 -14.04
C ILE A 321 6.87 -7.58 -15.09
N GLU A 322 7.97 -8.04 -15.68
CA GLU A 322 8.72 -7.32 -16.72
C GLU A 322 7.89 -7.08 -17.97
N LYS A 323 7.08 -8.07 -18.37
CA LYS A 323 6.17 -7.92 -19.51
C LYS A 323 5.14 -6.80 -19.28
N ILE A 324 4.66 -6.63 -18.06
CA ILE A 324 3.68 -5.58 -17.72
C ILE A 324 4.36 -4.22 -17.59
N SER A 325 5.52 -4.16 -16.94
CA SER A 325 6.28 -2.92 -16.79
C SER A 325 6.89 -2.41 -18.09
N GLY A 326 7.11 -3.29 -19.05
CA GLY A 326 7.86 -2.98 -20.28
C GLY A 326 9.35 -2.76 -20.07
N ARG A 327 9.90 -3.07 -18.88
CA ARG A 327 11.31 -2.94 -18.53
C ARG A 327 11.86 -4.24 -17.98
N GLU A 328 13.11 -4.54 -18.33
CA GLU A 328 13.91 -5.56 -17.65
C GLU A 328 14.30 -5.04 -16.26
N ILE A 329 14.21 -5.89 -15.24
CA ILE A 329 14.50 -5.54 -13.85
C ILE A 329 15.50 -6.54 -13.30
N ILE A 330 16.77 -6.18 -13.29
CA ILE A 330 17.88 -7.06 -12.86
C ILE A 330 18.07 -7.08 -11.34
N LEU A 331 17.18 -6.44 -10.56
CA LEU A 331 17.22 -6.46 -9.09
C LEU A 331 16.98 -7.87 -8.57
N PRO A 332 17.92 -8.51 -7.85
CA PRO A 332 17.67 -9.83 -7.24
C PRO A 332 16.65 -9.74 -6.10
N VAL A 333 15.96 -10.86 -5.85
CA VAL A 333 15.08 -11.02 -4.68
C VAL A 333 15.74 -12.06 -3.77
N ILE A 334 15.90 -11.74 -2.49
CA ILE A 334 16.49 -12.64 -1.50
C ILE A 334 15.43 -12.98 -0.45
N TYR A 335 15.35 -14.27 -0.12
CA TYR A 335 14.51 -14.74 0.97
C TYR A 335 15.25 -14.66 2.31
N ILE A 336 14.55 -14.34 3.40
CA ILE A 336 15.17 -14.10 4.71
C ILE A 336 16.11 -15.24 5.16
N ASN A 337 15.78 -16.51 4.89
CA ASN A 337 16.63 -17.62 5.29
C ASN A 337 17.96 -17.65 4.52
N GLU A 338 17.98 -17.17 3.29
CA GLU A 338 19.22 -17.04 2.50
C GLU A 338 20.09 -15.92 3.06
N LEU A 339 19.47 -14.77 3.38
CA LEU A 339 20.20 -13.66 4.01
C LEU A 339 20.82 -14.10 5.33
N GLN A 340 20.10 -14.86 6.15
CA GLN A 340 20.63 -15.42 7.39
C GLN A 340 21.84 -16.36 7.14
N LYS A 341 21.73 -17.26 6.14
CA LYS A 341 22.85 -18.16 5.77
C LYS A 341 24.08 -17.40 5.30
N LEU A 342 23.88 -16.36 4.46
CA LEU A 342 24.97 -15.49 4.01
C LEU A 342 25.64 -14.78 5.19
N ALA A 343 24.83 -14.19 6.07
CA ALA A 343 25.31 -13.53 7.27
C ALA A 343 26.08 -14.45 8.22
N SER A 344 25.66 -15.73 8.32
CA SER A 344 26.30 -16.75 9.16
C SER A 344 27.52 -17.43 8.51
N GLY A 345 27.88 -17.04 7.26
CA GLY A 345 28.99 -17.64 6.53
C GLY A 345 28.71 -19.04 5.97
N LYS A 346 27.43 -19.44 5.85
CA LYS A 346 26.99 -20.71 5.25
C LYS A 346 26.82 -20.57 3.73
N HIS A 347 27.88 -20.06 3.04
CA HIS A 347 27.83 -19.68 1.63
C HIS A 347 27.46 -20.85 0.69
N ASP A 348 27.99 -22.06 0.93
CA ASP A 348 27.68 -23.23 0.09
C ASP A 348 26.21 -23.66 0.19
N GLU A 349 25.57 -23.42 1.34
CA GLU A 349 24.13 -23.67 1.51
C GLU A 349 23.28 -22.59 0.83
N ALA A 350 23.66 -21.32 0.98
CA ALA A 350 22.97 -20.22 0.33
C ALA A 350 23.07 -20.34 -1.20
N ARG A 351 24.25 -20.67 -1.75
CA ARG A 351 24.48 -20.83 -3.19
C ARG A 351 23.53 -21.83 -3.83
N LYS A 352 23.21 -22.96 -3.17
CA LYS A 352 22.28 -23.99 -3.68
C LYS A 352 20.87 -23.46 -3.97
N THR A 353 20.44 -22.43 -3.26
CA THR A 353 19.15 -21.79 -3.47
C THR A 353 19.25 -20.58 -4.39
N LEU A 354 20.24 -19.71 -4.21
CA LEU A 354 20.47 -18.50 -4.99
C LEU A 354 20.65 -18.79 -6.50
N GLU A 355 21.35 -19.86 -6.87
CA GLU A 355 21.52 -20.28 -8.27
C GLU A 355 20.19 -20.66 -8.98
N LYS A 356 19.08 -20.82 -8.22
CA LYS A 356 17.77 -21.17 -8.76
C LYS A 356 16.87 -19.95 -8.97
N HIS A 357 17.30 -18.77 -8.54
CA HIS A 357 16.55 -17.53 -8.72
C HIS A 357 16.46 -17.14 -10.20
N GLN A 358 15.42 -16.38 -10.56
CA GLN A 358 15.31 -15.82 -11.92
C GLN A 358 16.42 -14.81 -12.21
N ILE A 359 16.81 -14.05 -11.18
CA ILE A 359 17.98 -13.17 -11.20
C ILE A 359 18.94 -13.71 -10.14
N ASN A 360 20.05 -14.28 -10.56
CA ASN A 360 21.07 -14.79 -9.64
C ASN A 360 21.76 -13.61 -8.94
N PRO A 361 21.69 -13.46 -7.63
CA PRO A 361 22.42 -12.43 -6.91
C PRO A 361 23.90 -12.80 -6.87
N GLU A 362 24.74 -11.99 -7.52
CA GLU A 362 26.21 -12.13 -7.53
C GLU A 362 26.80 -11.64 -6.18
N ILE A 363 26.33 -12.19 -5.05
CA ILE A 363 26.72 -11.77 -3.70
C ILE A 363 27.80 -12.70 -3.11
N ILE A 364 28.12 -13.82 -3.77
CA ILE A 364 29.10 -14.83 -3.30
C ILE A 364 30.21 -15.01 -4.31
#